data_d9ba9592dfb62dd25cf15182e09621fe
#
_entry.id   d9ba9592dfb62dd25cf15182e09621fe
#
_cell.length_a   1.000
_cell.length_b   1.000
_cell.length_c   1.000
_cell.angle_alpha   90.00
_cell.angle_beta   90.00
_cell.angle_gamma   90.00
#
_symmetry.space_group_name_H-M   'P 1'
#
loop_
_entity.id
_entity.type
_entity.pdbx_description
1 polymer ?
#
loop_
_entity_poly.entity_id
_entity_poly.type
_entity_poly.pdbx_seq_one_letter_code
_entity_poly.pdbx_strand_id
1 'polypeptide(L)'
;MLAAVAGAFFAQSSLLDRTKSDHKEELLVAKDKATIMIMGVDEREGDVGRSDTLMVATIDPVRNETALLSIPRDTRVAIPRNGYDKINAAYAYGGEKLTQTTVEDLLGVRIDHYVIINTHAFQKIVDAIGGIDIDVEKRMYYEDPWDDDGGLIIDLRPGRQHMDGKTAVTYVRYRDEEGDIGRVKRQQKFMRACVDAVTTPAILPRLPGIISSVIDSVKTDL
;
A
#
# COMPACT_ATOMS: atom_id res chain seq x y z
N MET A 1 -9.14 0.60 0.97
CA MET A 1 -9.17 1.63 2.00
C MET A 1 -8.32 2.83 1.62
N LEU A 2 -7.04 2.68 1.37
CA LEU A 2 -6.18 3.80 0.96
C LEU A 2 -6.71 4.54 -0.28
N ALA A 3 -7.25 3.85 -1.27
CA ALA A 3 -7.84 4.48 -2.43
C ALA A 3 -9.14 5.27 -2.13
N ALA A 4 -9.98 4.79 -1.22
CA ALA A 4 -11.21 5.49 -0.83
C ALA A 4 -10.93 6.62 0.17
N VAL A 5 -9.97 6.42 1.08
CA VAL A 5 -9.45 7.46 1.98
C VAL A 5 -8.77 8.56 1.18
N ALA A 6 -7.93 8.19 0.23
CA ALA A 6 -7.29 9.13 -0.68
C ALA A 6 -8.31 9.86 -1.57
N GLY A 7 -9.37 9.19 -2.03
CA GLY A 7 -10.44 9.81 -2.80
C GLY A 7 -11.24 10.84 -2.01
N ALA A 8 -11.55 10.57 -0.75
CA ALA A 8 -12.25 11.52 0.14
C ALA A 8 -11.36 12.72 0.53
N PHE A 9 -10.08 12.49 0.76
CA PHE A 9 -9.09 13.54 1.02
C PHE A 9 -8.81 14.39 -0.24
N PHE A 10 -8.72 13.77 -1.40
CA PHE A 10 -8.49 14.45 -2.68
C PHE A 10 -9.66 15.38 -3.05
N ALA A 11 -10.90 14.98 -2.80
CA ALA A 11 -12.06 15.86 -3.01
C ALA A 11 -12.00 17.13 -2.13
N GLN A 12 -11.33 17.07 -0.99
CA GLN A 12 -11.18 18.20 -0.07
C GLN A 12 -9.90 19.02 -0.33
N SER A 13 -8.80 18.38 -0.78
CA SER A 13 -7.51 19.05 -1.05
C SER A 13 -7.44 19.70 -2.44
N SER A 14 -8.15 19.20 -3.44
CA SER A 14 -8.18 19.77 -4.79
C SER A 14 -8.74 21.20 -4.85
N LEU A 15 -9.36 21.67 -3.76
CA LEU A 15 -9.80 23.05 -3.59
C LEU A 15 -8.67 23.99 -3.08
N LEU A 16 -7.55 23.46 -2.61
CA LEU A 16 -6.54 24.26 -1.90
C LEU A 16 -5.16 24.37 -2.59
N ASP A 17 -4.83 23.58 -3.62
CA ASP A 17 -3.46 23.61 -4.16
C ASP A 17 -3.41 23.84 -5.69
N ARG A 18 -3.45 25.12 -6.07
CA ARG A 18 -3.18 25.59 -7.44
C ARG A 18 -1.75 26.08 -7.67
N THR A 19 -0.85 25.91 -6.73
CA THR A 19 0.50 26.50 -6.85
C THR A 19 1.60 25.54 -6.41
N LYS A 20 2.02 24.65 -7.30
CA LYS A 20 3.40 24.13 -7.37
C LYS A 20 3.60 23.31 -8.66
N SER A 21 3.95 24.01 -9.73
CA SER A 21 4.45 23.40 -10.95
C SER A 21 5.76 24.08 -11.30
N ASP A 22 6.86 23.36 -11.39
CA ASP A 22 7.95 23.82 -12.29
C ASP A 22 9.07 22.81 -12.58
N HIS A 23 8.92 21.49 -12.55
CA HIS A 23 10.03 20.65 -13.07
C HIS A 23 9.66 19.24 -13.59
N LYS A 24 8.41 18.98 -13.99
CA LYS A 24 8.02 17.63 -14.49
C LYS A 24 7.12 17.69 -15.75
N GLU A 25 7.51 18.51 -16.75
CA GLU A 25 6.70 18.66 -17.97
C GLU A 25 6.61 17.41 -18.87
N GLU A 26 7.39 16.37 -18.61
CA GLU A 26 7.39 15.15 -19.45
C GLU A 26 6.54 13.98 -18.88
N LEU A 27 6.04 14.08 -17.66
CA LEU A 27 5.22 13.01 -17.08
C LEU A 27 3.76 13.14 -17.48
N LEU A 28 3.13 12.01 -17.77
CA LEU A 28 1.69 11.96 -18.02
C LEU A 28 0.92 12.37 -16.76
N VAL A 29 0.37 13.57 -16.76
CA VAL A 29 -0.54 14.07 -15.71
C VAL A 29 -1.96 13.75 -16.15
N ALA A 30 -2.60 12.84 -15.44
CA ALA A 30 -4.01 12.55 -15.65
C ALA A 30 -4.83 13.68 -14.98
N LYS A 31 -5.44 14.56 -15.77
CA LYS A 31 -6.42 15.54 -15.25
C LYS A 31 -7.54 14.78 -14.55
N ASP A 32 -7.92 15.27 -13.37
CA ASP A 32 -9.02 14.74 -12.55
C ASP A 32 -8.81 13.32 -11.98
N LYS A 33 -7.58 12.82 -11.96
CA LYS A 33 -7.19 11.55 -11.32
C LYS A 33 -6.13 11.81 -10.26
N ALA A 34 -6.15 10.99 -9.21
CA ALA A 34 -5.08 10.94 -8.21
C ALA A 34 -4.26 9.68 -8.39
N THR A 35 -2.93 9.84 -8.44
CA THR A 35 -1.99 8.72 -8.46
C THR A 35 -1.23 8.68 -7.14
N ILE A 36 -1.35 7.59 -6.41
CA ILE A 36 -0.85 7.45 -5.05
C ILE A 36 0.10 6.27 -4.99
N MET A 37 1.32 6.52 -4.53
CA MET A 37 2.28 5.46 -4.22
C MET A 37 2.02 4.93 -2.82
N ILE A 38 1.89 3.60 -2.71
CA ILE A 38 1.65 2.90 -1.46
C ILE A 38 2.85 2.01 -1.18
N MET A 39 3.49 2.22 -0.04
CA MET A 39 4.65 1.44 0.39
C MET A 39 4.36 0.72 1.70
N GLY A 40 4.61 -0.59 1.73
CA GLY A 40 4.72 -1.36 2.96
C GLY A 40 6.19 -1.43 3.35
N VAL A 41 6.54 -0.93 4.52
CA VAL A 41 7.91 -0.91 5.04
C VAL A 41 7.99 -1.75 6.30
N ASP A 42 9.05 -2.54 6.39
CA ASP A 42 9.42 -3.23 7.62
C ASP A 42 10.54 -2.41 8.28
N GLU A 43 10.13 -1.40 9.07
CA GLU A 43 11.06 -0.56 9.82
C GLU A 43 11.42 -1.27 11.13
N ARG A 44 12.70 -1.47 11.36
CA ARG A 44 13.26 -2.01 12.61
C ARG A 44 14.01 -0.91 13.36
N GLU A 45 14.09 -1.03 14.66
CA GLU A 45 14.83 -0.08 15.47
C GLU A 45 16.30 0.00 14.98
N GLY A 46 16.70 1.17 14.44
CA GLY A 46 18.04 1.41 13.90
C GLY A 46 18.27 1.01 12.43
N ASP A 47 17.28 0.50 11.72
CA ASP A 47 17.32 0.25 10.26
C ASP A 47 16.24 1.07 9.55
N VAL A 48 16.65 1.76 8.49
CA VAL A 48 15.72 2.54 7.64
C VAL A 48 14.68 1.63 6.95
N GLY A 49 14.91 0.31 7.00
CA GLY A 49 14.05 -0.67 6.37
C GLY A 49 14.14 -0.68 4.84
N ARG A 50 13.43 -1.61 4.24
CA ARG A 50 13.22 -1.69 2.78
C ARG A 50 11.74 -1.75 2.50
N SER A 51 11.33 -1.21 1.35
CA SER A 51 9.95 -1.38 0.94
C SER A 51 9.72 -2.81 0.44
N ASP A 52 9.04 -3.63 1.22
CA ASP A 52 8.69 -5.00 0.84
C ASP A 52 7.44 -5.07 -0.04
N THR A 53 6.61 -4.06 0.01
CA THR A 53 5.43 -3.88 -0.84
C THR A 53 5.49 -2.51 -1.47
N LEU A 54 5.37 -2.45 -2.80
CA LEU A 54 5.31 -1.22 -3.57
C LEU A 54 4.16 -1.31 -4.57
N MET A 55 3.21 -0.40 -4.44
CA MET A 55 2.04 -0.33 -5.29
C MET A 55 1.79 1.10 -5.74
N VAL A 56 1.17 1.25 -6.90
CA VAL A 56 0.65 2.53 -7.40
C VAL A 56 -0.85 2.37 -7.61
N ALA A 57 -1.62 3.19 -6.91
CA ALA A 57 -3.06 3.29 -7.07
C ALA A 57 -3.41 4.53 -7.88
N THR A 58 -4.20 4.37 -8.93
CA THR A 58 -4.78 5.50 -9.68
C THR A 58 -6.28 5.53 -9.46
N ILE A 59 -6.78 6.64 -8.97
CA ILE A 59 -8.19 6.86 -8.66
C ILE A 59 -8.77 7.82 -9.69
N ASP A 60 -9.82 7.40 -10.37
CA ASP A 60 -10.60 8.21 -11.31
C ASP A 60 -12.00 8.44 -10.72
N PRO A 61 -12.24 9.58 -10.06
CA PRO A 61 -13.53 9.86 -9.45
C PRO A 61 -14.64 10.13 -10.49
N VAL A 62 -14.28 10.53 -11.71
CA VAL A 62 -15.24 10.80 -12.79
C VAL A 62 -15.83 9.49 -13.32
N ARG A 63 -14.97 8.47 -13.48
CA ARG A 63 -15.40 7.14 -13.96
C ARG A 63 -15.75 6.20 -12.82
N ASN A 64 -15.53 6.60 -11.56
CA ASN A 64 -15.63 5.73 -10.39
C ASN A 64 -14.80 4.45 -10.54
N GLU A 65 -13.59 4.59 -11.07
CA GLU A 65 -12.67 3.50 -11.31
C GLU A 65 -11.42 3.65 -10.44
N THR A 66 -10.90 2.53 -9.97
CA THR A 66 -9.60 2.46 -9.27
C THR A 66 -8.75 1.38 -9.92
N ALA A 67 -7.56 1.77 -10.38
CA ALA A 67 -6.55 0.84 -10.86
C ALA A 67 -5.46 0.66 -9.79
N LEU A 68 -4.99 -0.57 -9.61
CA LEU A 68 -3.92 -0.91 -8.67
C LEU A 68 -2.83 -1.68 -9.41
N LEU A 69 -1.63 -1.13 -9.44
CA LEU A 69 -0.44 -1.73 -10.00
C LEU A 69 0.53 -2.10 -8.87
N SER A 70 0.89 -3.37 -8.75
CA SER A 70 1.96 -3.80 -7.86
C SER A 70 3.29 -3.85 -8.62
N ILE A 71 4.34 -3.30 -8.02
CA ILE A 71 5.70 -3.34 -8.56
C ILE A 71 6.49 -4.34 -7.70
N PRO A 72 6.99 -5.45 -8.27
CA PRO A 72 7.80 -6.40 -7.52
C PRO A 72 9.05 -5.73 -6.94
N ARG A 73 9.33 -5.96 -5.66
CA ARG A 73 10.44 -5.33 -4.93
C ARG A 73 11.82 -5.56 -5.56
N ASP A 74 11.98 -6.69 -6.29
CA ASP A 74 13.22 -7.08 -6.95
C ASP A 74 13.32 -6.55 -8.40
N THR A 75 12.38 -5.70 -8.84
CA THR A 75 12.43 -5.08 -10.17
C THR A 75 13.72 -4.29 -10.32
N ARG A 76 14.50 -4.62 -11.35
CA ARG A 76 15.76 -3.92 -11.64
C ARG A 76 15.48 -2.60 -12.34
N VAL A 77 15.87 -1.50 -11.72
CA VAL A 77 15.62 -0.13 -12.20
C VAL A 77 16.89 0.72 -12.10
N ALA A 78 16.93 1.81 -12.85
CA ALA A 78 17.90 2.86 -12.63
C ALA A 78 17.41 3.75 -11.48
N ILE A 79 18.16 3.79 -10.38
CA ILE A 79 17.88 4.66 -9.24
C ILE A 79 18.71 5.94 -9.39
N PRO A 80 18.10 7.12 -9.42
CA PRO A 80 18.81 8.38 -9.60
C PRO A 80 20.01 8.52 -8.67
N ARG A 81 21.18 8.80 -9.22
CA ARG A 81 22.50 8.92 -8.53
C ARG A 81 23.06 7.64 -7.91
N ASN A 82 22.34 6.51 -7.96
CA ASN A 82 22.77 5.24 -7.36
C ASN A 82 22.98 4.11 -8.40
N GLY A 83 22.72 4.38 -9.69
CA GLY A 83 22.86 3.39 -10.75
C GLY A 83 21.74 2.35 -10.76
N TYR A 84 22.04 1.16 -11.30
CA TYR A 84 21.04 0.07 -11.40
C TYR A 84 21.02 -0.78 -10.16
N ASP A 85 19.85 -0.91 -9.55
CA ASP A 85 19.61 -1.81 -8.40
C ASP A 85 18.16 -2.28 -8.38
N LYS A 86 17.78 -3.07 -7.36
CA LYS A 86 16.40 -3.44 -7.07
C LYS A 86 15.62 -2.19 -6.62
N ILE A 87 14.37 -2.07 -7.05
CA ILE A 87 13.55 -0.89 -6.77
C ILE A 87 13.36 -0.64 -5.26
N ASN A 88 13.31 -1.71 -4.44
CA ASN A 88 13.19 -1.59 -3.00
C ASN A 88 14.41 -0.93 -2.32
N ALA A 89 15.57 -0.93 -2.97
CA ALA A 89 16.77 -0.25 -2.48
C ALA A 89 16.63 1.29 -2.54
N ALA A 90 15.75 1.81 -3.41
CA ALA A 90 15.53 3.25 -3.50
C ALA A 90 15.06 3.85 -2.16
N TYR A 91 14.23 3.11 -1.40
CA TYR A 91 13.79 3.55 -0.09
C TYR A 91 14.96 3.62 0.92
N ALA A 92 15.81 2.60 0.95
CA ALA A 92 16.99 2.58 1.82
C ALA A 92 18.01 3.68 1.47
N TYR A 93 18.14 4.05 0.18
CA TYR A 93 19.08 5.07 -0.28
C TYR A 93 18.59 6.51 -0.08
N GLY A 94 17.31 6.77 -0.18
CA GLY A 94 16.80 8.13 -0.15
C GLY A 94 15.32 8.28 0.23
N GLY A 95 14.77 7.29 0.92
CA GLY A 95 13.40 7.32 1.47
C GLY A 95 12.32 7.42 0.39
N GLU A 96 11.19 7.96 0.79
CA GLU A 96 10.00 8.10 -0.05
C GLU A 96 10.23 8.93 -1.32
N LYS A 97 11.01 10.00 -1.22
CA LYS A 97 11.24 10.91 -2.36
C LYS A 97 12.04 10.24 -3.48
N LEU A 98 13.08 9.50 -3.13
CA LEU A 98 13.88 8.78 -4.13
C LEU A 98 13.09 7.62 -4.71
N THR A 99 12.31 6.92 -3.88
CA THR A 99 11.42 5.86 -4.34
C THR A 99 10.36 6.41 -5.30
N GLN A 100 9.73 7.53 -4.96
CA GLN A 100 8.75 8.20 -5.82
C GLN A 100 9.36 8.55 -7.19
N THR A 101 10.50 9.25 -7.20
CA THR A 101 11.18 9.60 -8.46
C THR A 101 11.53 8.36 -9.28
N THR A 102 12.03 7.30 -8.62
CA THR A 102 12.38 6.03 -9.29
C THR A 102 11.15 5.36 -9.93
N VAL A 103 10.00 5.39 -9.24
CA VAL A 103 8.74 4.83 -9.75
C VAL A 103 8.19 5.69 -10.89
N GLU A 104 8.23 7.02 -10.77
CA GLU A 104 7.83 7.94 -11.83
C GLU A 104 8.66 7.72 -13.10
N ASP A 105 9.98 7.58 -12.97
CA ASP A 105 10.88 7.29 -14.08
C ASP A 105 10.60 5.92 -14.72
N LEU A 106 10.29 4.89 -13.90
CA LEU A 106 9.97 3.55 -14.39
C LEU A 106 8.66 3.51 -15.19
N LEU A 107 7.62 4.21 -14.69
CA LEU A 107 6.27 4.11 -15.22
C LEU A 107 5.93 5.22 -16.23
N GLY A 108 6.70 6.31 -16.26
CA GLY A 108 6.40 7.49 -17.08
C GLY A 108 5.15 8.23 -16.61
N VAL A 109 4.76 8.11 -15.33
CA VAL A 109 3.58 8.75 -14.76
C VAL A 109 3.96 9.56 -13.54
N ARG A 110 3.26 10.67 -13.31
CA ARG A 110 3.41 11.46 -12.11
C ARG A 110 2.70 10.79 -10.92
N ILE A 111 3.35 10.81 -9.77
CA ILE A 111 2.77 10.40 -8.49
C ILE A 111 2.42 11.67 -7.71
N ASP A 112 1.16 11.82 -7.34
CA ASP A 112 0.67 13.00 -6.66
C ASP A 112 0.92 12.92 -5.16
N HIS A 113 0.71 11.74 -4.56
CA HIS A 113 0.84 11.50 -3.13
C HIS A 113 1.49 10.16 -2.83
N TYR A 114 1.96 10.01 -1.58
CA TYR A 114 2.43 8.73 -1.08
C TYR A 114 1.81 8.37 0.26
N VAL A 115 1.77 7.08 0.55
CA VAL A 115 1.38 6.52 1.85
C VAL A 115 2.35 5.40 2.21
N ILE A 116 2.98 5.52 3.37
CA ILE A 116 3.88 4.50 3.92
C ILE A 116 3.19 3.87 5.12
N ILE A 117 3.16 2.54 5.13
CA ILE A 117 2.46 1.74 6.11
C ILE A 117 3.44 0.69 6.66
N ASN A 118 3.65 0.68 7.96
CA ASN A 118 4.31 -0.42 8.64
C ASN A 118 3.28 -1.49 9.08
N THR A 119 3.75 -2.62 9.58
CA THR A 119 2.90 -3.74 10.02
C THR A 119 1.87 -3.31 11.07
N HIS A 120 2.27 -2.45 12.02
CA HIS A 120 1.38 -1.97 13.07
C HIS A 120 0.28 -1.04 12.53
N ALA A 121 0.63 -0.11 11.64
CA ALA A 121 -0.33 0.74 10.96
C ALA A 121 -1.31 -0.08 10.12
N PHE A 122 -0.82 -1.11 9.42
CA PHE A 122 -1.67 -2.02 8.65
C PHE A 122 -2.71 -2.71 9.54
N GLN A 123 -2.28 -3.26 10.70
CA GLN A 123 -3.20 -3.88 11.66
C GLN A 123 -4.28 -2.91 12.12
N LYS A 124 -3.87 -1.72 12.58
CA LYS A 124 -4.81 -0.67 13.02
C LYS A 124 -5.82 -0.27 11.95
N ILE A 125 -5.36 -0.15 10.70
CA ILE A 125 -6.23 0.18 9.57
C ILE A 125 -7.30 -0.89 9.37
N VAL A 126 -6.90 -2.17 9.37
CA VAL A 126 -7.83 -3.28 9.18
C VAL A 126 -8.84 -3.35 10.33
N ASP A 127 -8.37 -3.19 11.57
CA ASP A 127 -9.25 -3.19 12.76
C ASP A 127 -10.23 -2.00 12.75
N ALA A 128 -9.76 -0.81 12.35
CA ALA A 128 -10.59 0.39 12.30
C ALA A 128 -11.76 0.29 11.30
N ILE A 129 -11.58 -0.44 10.21
CA ILE A 129 -12.66 -0.72 9.25
C ILE A 129 -13.56 -1.87 9.70
N GLY A 130 -13.23 -2.55 10.78
CA GLY A 130 -14.00 -3.65 11.34
C GLY A 130 -13.62 -5.03 10.79
N GLY A 131 -12.39 -5.18 10.27
CA GLY A 131 -11.91 -6.41 9.66
C GLY A 131 -12.28 -6.56 8.18
N ILE A 132 -11.73 -7.60 7.54
CA ILE A 132 -11.93 -7.87 6.10
C ILE A 132 -12.33 -9.33 5.91
N ASP A 133 -13.35 -9.55 5.11
CA ASP A 133 -13.73 -10.90 4.66
C ASP A 133 -12.90 -11.32 3.47
N ILE A 134 -12.18 -12.43 3.61
CA ILE A 134 -11.34 -13.01 2.56
C ILE A 134 -11.69 -14.47 2.36
N ASP A 135 -11.81 -14.91 1.12
CA ASP A 135 -11.84 -16.31 0.77
C ASP A 135 -10.40 -16.82 0.61
N VAL A 136 -9.92 -17.56 1.61
CA VAL A 136 -8.57 -18.12 1.65
C VAL A 136 -8.50 -19.27 0.67
N GLU A 137 -7.64 -19.18 -0.33
CA GLU A 137 -7.60 -20.08 -1.48
C GLU A 137 -7.11 -21.49 -1.17
N LYS A 138 -6.29 -21.65 -0.13
CA LYS A 138 -5.70 -22.92 0.29
C LYS A 138 -5.28 -22.91 1.75
N ARG A 139 -4.92 -24.05 2.29
CA ARG A 139 -4.27 -24.16 3.60
C ARG A 139 -2.97 -23.37 3.59
N MET A 140 -2.80 -22.45 4.52
CA MET A 140 -1.58 -21.69 4.74
C MET A 140 -1.06 -22.01 6.12
N TYR A 141 0.10 -22.67 6.18
CA TYR A 141 0.79 -22.99 7.42
C TYR A 141 2.26 -22.62 7.28
N TYR A 142 2.75 -21.82 8.21
CA TYR A 142 4.15 -21.45 8.30
C TYR A 142 4.47 -21.09 9.74
N GLU A 143 5.61 -21.49 10.22
CA GLU A 143 6.09 -21.18 11.56
C GLU A 143 7.54 -20.71 11.47
N ASP A 144 7.82 -19.56 12.05
CA ASP A 144 9.17 -18.99 12.19
C ASP A 144 9.34 -18.49 13.62
N PRO A 145 10.00 -19.27 14.49
CA PRO A 145 10.25 -18.87 15.88
C PRO A 145 11.20 -17.67 16.02
N TRP A 146 11.91 -17.37 14.96
CA TRP A 146 12.95 -16.32 14.94
C TRP A 146 12.49 -15.03 14.26
N ASP A 147 11.24 -14.98 13.78
CA ASP A 147 10.68 -13.73 13.25
C ASP A 147 10.54 -12.71 14.38
N ASP A 148 10.62 -11.42 14.03
CA ASP A 148 10.52 -10.33 14.99
C ASP A 148 9.22 -10.41 15.80
N ASP A 149 9.21 -9.84 17.00
CA ASP A 149 8.05 -9.82 17.93
C ASP A 149 7.64 -11.18 18.55
N GLY A 150 8.56 -12.11 18.67
CA GLY A 150 8.31 -13.37 19.37
C GLY A 150 7.86 -14.52 18.49
N GLY A 151 8.15 -14.44 17.20
CA GLY A 151 7.89 -15.46 16.21
C GLY A 151 6.62 -15.23 15.39
N LEU A 152 6.62 -15.77 14.17
CA LEU A 152 5.49 -15.71 13.24
C LEU A 152 4.85 -17.10 13.13
N ILE A 153 3.56 -17.18 13.44
CA ILE A 153 2.75 -18.38 13.18
C ILE A 153 1.63 -17.98 12.21
N ILE A 154 1.62 -18.62 11.07
CA ILE A 154 0.54 -18.52 10.07
C ILE A 154 -0.21 -19.84 10.07
N ASP A 155 -1.48 -19.82 10.41
CA ASP A 155 -2.36 -20.99 10.43
C ASP A 155 -3.75 -20.63 9.89
N LEU A 156 -3.88 -20.55 8.57
CA LEU A 156 -5.13 -20.20 7.90
C LEU A 156 -5.67 -21.41 7.15
N ARG A 157 -6.96 -21.70 7.33
CA ARG A 157 -7.67 -22.76 6.61
C ARG A 157 -8.29 -22.21 5.32
N PRO A 158 -8.53 -23.06 4.30
CA PRO A 158 -9.26 -22.63 3.10
C PRO A 158 -10.69 -22.19 3.44
N GLY A 159 -11.21 -21.28 2.60
CA GLY A 159 -12.59 -20.81 2.67
C GLY A 159 -12.71 -19.38 3.21
N ARG A 160 -13.95 -18.91 3.26
CA ARG A 160 -14.25 -17.53 3.67
C ARG A 160 -13.98 -17.34 5.17
N GLN A 161 -13.17 -16.36 5.48
CA GLN A 161 -12.79 -16.00 6.84
C GLN A 161 -12.87 -14.49 7.02
N HIS A 162 -13.32 -14.06 8.18
CA HIS A 162 -13.24 -12.69 8.63
C HIS A 162 -11.89 -12.48 9.32
N MET A 163 -11.10 -11.54 8.83
CA MET A 163 -9.74 -11.26 9.32
C MET A 163 -9.69 -9.93 10.04
N ASP A 164 -9.27 -9.95 11.28
CA ASP A 164 -8.79 -8.78 12.01
C ASP A 164 -7.40 -8.35 11.50
N GLY A 165 -6.86 -7.25 12.03
CA GLY A 165 -5.56 -6.73 11.61
C GLY A 165 -4.43 -7.74 11.79
N LYS A 166 -4.43 -8.50 12.89
CA LYS A 166 -3.40 -9.51 13.17
C LYS A 166 -3.46 -10.65 12.16
N THR A 167 -4.63 -11.20 11.94
CA THR A 167 -4.84 -12.29 10.98
C THR A 167 -4.56 -11.84 9.54
N ALA A 168 -4.94 -10.61 9.20
CA ALA A 168 -4.67 -10.03 7.89
C ALA A 168 -3.17 -9.93 7.59
N VAL A 169 -2.33 -9.57 8.58
CA VAL A 169 -0.87 -9.57 8.43
C VAL A 169 -0.37 -10.96 8.07
N THR A 170 -0.84 -12.01 8.73
CA THR A 170 -0.41 -13.38 8.44
C THR A 170 -0.78 -13.77 7.01
N TYR A 171 -1.97 -13.41 6.53
CA TYR A 171 -2.42 -13.68 5.17
C TYR A 171 -1.55 -12.99 4.11
N VAL A 172 -1.26 -11.70 4.26
CA VAL A 172 -0.48 -10.94 3.26
C VAL A 172 1.01 -11.22 3.31
N ARG A 173 1.53 -11.76 4.43
CA ARG A 173 2.93 -12.17 4.59
C ARG A 173 3.21 -13.59 4.10
N TYR A 174 2.20 -14.46 4.03
CA TYR A 174 2.38 -15.85 3.65
C TYR A 174 3.07 -15.99 2.29
N ARG A 175 4.06 -16.87 2.24
CA ARG A 175 4.78 -17.28 1.02
C ARG A 175 4.65 -18.78 0.86
N ASP A 176 4.32 -19.20 -0.33
CA ASP A 176 4.25 -20.58 -0.74
C ASP A 176 5.28 -20.91 -1.83
N GLU A 177 5.08 -22.01 -2.52
CA GLU A 177 5.92 -22.45 -3.64
C GLU A 177 5.92 -21.46 -4.82
N GLU A 178 4.88 -20.62 -4.97
CA GLU A 178 4.83 -19.52 -5.95
C GLU A 178 5.74 -18.33 -5.54
N GLY A 179 6.27 -18.36 -4.34
CA GLY A 179 7.19 -17.34 -3.82
C GLY A 179 6.57 -15.94 -3.79
N ASP A 180 7.30 -14.96 -4.34
CA ASP A 180 6.87 -13.56 -4.35
C ASP A 180 5.65 -13.32 -5.25
N ILE A 181 5.45 -14.08 -6.31
CA ILE A 181 4.30 -13.94 -7.21
C ILE A 181 3.00 -14.26 -6.47
N GLY A 182 2.96 -15.36 -5.72
CA GLY A 182 1.81 -15.73 -4.90
C GLY A 182 1.52 -14.69 -3.82
N ARG A 183 2.56 -14.16 -3.17
CA ARG A 183 2.42 -13.09 -2.19
C ARG A 183 1.82 -11.81 -2.82
N VAL A 184 2.31 -11.36 -3.97
CA VAL A 184 1.76 -10.19 -4.67
C VAL A 184 0.29 -10.38 -5.03
N LYS A 185 -0.11 -11.55 -5.53
CA LYS A 185 -1.52 -11.88 -5.83
C LYS A 185 -2.40 -11.75 -4.58
N ARG A 186 -1.95 -12.29 -3.43
CA ARG A 186 -2.66 -12.20 -2.15
C ARG A 186 -2.78 -10.76 -1.65
N GLN A 187 -1.71 -9.99 -1.73
CA GLN A 187 -1.74 -8.56 -1.38
C GLN A 187 -2.72 -7.78 -2.25
N GLN A 188 -2.74 -8.02 -3.57
CA GLN A 188 -3.71 -7.40 -4.47
C GLN A 188 -5.16 -7.80 -4.14
N LYS A 189 -5.39 -9.10 -3.89
CA LYS A 189 -6.70 -9.62 -3.48
C LYS A 189 -7.18 -8.96 -2.19
N PHE A 190 -6.29 -8.86 -1.19
CA PHE A 190 -6.57 -8.20 0.08
C PHE A 190 -6.88 -6.72 -0.10
N MET A 191 -6.08 -6.00 -0.89
CA MET A 191 -6.31 -4.58 -1.18
C MET A 191 -7.65 -4.33 -1.87
N ARG A 192 -8.05 -5.18 -2.81
CA ARG A 192 -9.38 -5.09 -3.44
C ARG A 192 -10.48 -5.27 -2.41
N ALA A 193 -10.38 -6.29 -1.55
CA ALA A 193 -11.35 -6.52 -0.48
C ALA A 193 -11.42 -5.33 0.50
N CYS A 194 -10.29 -4.67 0.80
CA CYS A 194 -10.29 -3.43 1.57
C CYS A 194 -11.06 -2.30 0.87
N VAL A 195 -10.82 -2.10 -0.43
CA VAL A 195 -11.55 -1.09 -1.22
C VAL A 195 -13.05 -1.38 -1.20
N ASP A 196 -13.44 -2.61 -1.45
CA ASP A 196 -14.84 -3.03 -1.45
C ASP A 196 -15.49 -2.79 -0.07
N ALA A 197 -14.79 -3.11 1.02
CA ALA A 197 -15.30 -2.91 2.38
C ALA A 197 -15.55 -1.43 2.67
N VAL A 198 -14.61 -0.53 2.36
CA VAL A 198 -14.75 0.90 2.70
C VAL A 198 -15.71 1.65 1.79
N THR A 199 -16.00 1.14 0.61
CA THR A 199 -17.01 1.70 -0.31
C THR A 199 -18.43 1.26 0.03
N THR A 200 -18.62 0.37 1.02
CA THR A 200 -19.98 -0.02 1.45
C THR A 200 -20.72 1.14 2.10
N PRO A 201 -22.05 1.25 1.87
CA PRO A 201 -22.86 2.30 2.49
C PRO A 201 -22.77 2.36 4.03
N ALA A 202 -22.47 1.23 4.67
CA ALA A 202 -22.34 1.15 6.13
C ALA A 202 -21.04 1.81 6.66
N ILE A 203 -19.98 1.81 5.89
CA ILE A 203 -18.67 2.35 6.29
C ILE A 203 -18.49 3.80 5.87
N LEU A 204 -19.06 4.22 4.72
CA LEU A 204 -18.90 5.58 4.19
C LEU A 204 -19.15 6.71 5.22
N PRO A 205 -20.21 6.69 6.04
CA PRO A 205 -20.43 7.74 7.05
C PRO A 205 -19.38 7.72 8.17
N ARG A 206 -18.70 6.59 8.39
CA ARG A 206 -17.71 6.38 9.46
C ARG A 206 -16.28 6.70 9.00
N LEU A 207 -16.06 6.85 7.69
CA LEU A 207 -14.72 7.08 7.11
C LEU A 207 -13.94 8.23 7.76
N PRO A 208 -14.51 9.42 8.01
CA PRO A 208 -13.76 10.50 8.66
C PRO A 208 -13.20 10.11 10.03
N GLY A 209 -13.99 9.40 10.83
CA GLY A 209 -13.55 8.90 12.14
C GLY A 209 -12.49 7.79 12.02
N ILE A 210 -12.62 6.90 11.04
CA ILE A 210 -11.64 5.86 10.75
C ILE A 210 -10.31 6.49 10.34
N ILE A 211 -10.32 7.45 9.41
CA ILE A 211 -9.13 8.18 8.96
C ILE A 211 -8.45 8.84 10.15
N SER A 212 -9.20 9.61 10.95
CA SER A 212 -8.67 10.29 12.13
C SER A 212 -8.02 9.32 13.14
N SER A 213 -8.54 8.10 13.28
CA SER A 213 -7.99 7.11 14.21
C SER A 213 -6.68 6.45 13.76
N VAL A 214 -6.38 6.48 12.45
CA VAL A 214 -5.20 5.79 11.89
C VAL A 214 -4.17 6.73 11.28
N ILE A 215 -4.50 8.01 11.07
CA ILE A 215 -3.62 8.96 10.35
C ILE A 215 -2.26 9.10 11.00
N ASP A 216 -2.19 9.12 12.34
CA ASP A 216 -0.94 9.21 13.10
C ASP A 216 -0.10 7.93 13.02
N SER A 217 -0.65 6.84 12.48
CA SER A 217 0.04 5.55 12.34
C SER A 217 0.63 5.35 10.95
N VAL A 218 0.37 6.25 10.01
CA VAL A 218 0.88 6.21 8.63
C VAL A 218 1.72 7.44 8.34
N LYS A 219 2.71 7.31 7.49
CA LYS A 219 3.46 8.46 6.98
C LYS A 219 2.92 8.80 5.59
N THR A 220 2.47 10.02 5.42
CA THR A 220 1.85 10.48 4.16
C THR A 220 2.04 11.97 3.96
N ASP A 221 1.86 12.43 2.73
CA ASP A 221 1.79 13.85 2.33
C ASP A 221 0.37 14.28 1.89
N LEU A 222 -0.64 13.44 2.21
CA LEU A 222 -2.05 13.72 1.96
C LEU A 222 -2.62 14.75 2.93
#